data_4329300d38030b75b572996c71d8398a
#
_entry.id   4329300d38030b75b572996c71d8398a
#
_cell.length_a   1.000
_cell.length_b   1.000
_cell.length_c   1.000
_cell.angle_alpha   90.00
_cell.angle_beta   90.00
_cell.angle_gamma   90.00
#
_symmetry.space_group_name_H-M   'P 1'
#
loop_
_entity.id
_entity.type
_entity.pdbx_description
1 polymer ?
#
loop_
_entity_poly.entity_id
_entity_poly.type
_entity_poly.pdbx_seq_one_letter_code
_entity_poly.pdbx_strand_id
1 'polypeptide(L)'
;MTAPIRFFKGDKLMLLDNVPPSHTLLELLREDLGCTAVKEGCNEGDCGACTVVLGEADQGQLRFRAVNSCIRMAHSVNNMALWTAEDIAPKDVASGSDTLHPVQEALVQCHASQCGFCTPGFVMSLFAMYQNHTSKGHAISRELAQQELSGNLCRCTGYRPILDAAQMLDALPLAQLM
;
A
#
# COMPACT_ATOMS: atom_id res chain seq x y z
N MET A 1 -1.18 8.38 30.52
CA MET A 1 -1.62 8.93 29.22
C MET A 1 -0.52 8.66 28.22
N THR A 2 -0.85 7.99 27.11
CA THR A 2 0.10 7.76 26.01
C THR A 2 0.30 9.05 25.24
N ALA A 3 1.51 9.27 24.69
CA ALA A 3 1.77 10.43 23.85
C ALA A 3 0.89 10.35 22.58
N PRO A 4 0.35 11.48 22.09
CA PRO A 4 -0.40 11.50 20.84
C PRO A 4 0.50 11.08 19.68
N ILE A 5 -0.09 10.39 18.70
CA ILE A 5 0.57 10.07 17.44
C ILE A 5 0.03 10.97 16.34
N ARG A 6 0.92 11.41 15.46
CA ARG A 6 0.57 12.18 14.28
C ARG A 6 1.22 11.58 13.04
N PHE A 7 0.47 11.44 11.99
CA PHE A 7 0.97 10.94 10.70
C PHE A 7 0.06 11.43 9.56
N PHE A 8 0.57 11.40 8.36
CA PHE A 8 -0.28 11.64 7.20
C PHE A 8 -0.88 10.32 6.73
N LYS A 9 -2.21 10.25 6.56
CA LYS A 9 -2.91 9.17 5.87
C LYS A 9 -3.36 9.68 4.51
N GLY A 10 -2.65 9.26 3.46
CA GLY A 10 -2.79 9.90 2.17
C GLY A 10 -2.47 11.39 2.27
N ASP A 11 -3.43 12.23 1.94
CA ASP A 11 -3.36 13.69 1.98
C ASP A 11 -3.80 14.32 3.32
N LYS A 12 -4.28 13.51 4.28
CA LYS A 12 -4.86 13.98 5.53
C LYS A 12 -3.91 13.81 6.71
N LEU A 13 -3.72 14.90 7.48
CA LEU A 13 -3.03 14.83 8.77
C LEU A 13 -3.96 14.19 9.81
N MET A 14 -3.51 13.08 10.38
CA MET A 14 -4.15 12.39 11.49
C MET A 14 -3.48 12.77 12.80
N LEU A 15 -4.29 13.11 13.81
CA LEU A 15 -3.86 13.39 15.19
C LEU A 15 -4.71 12.51 16.09
N LEU A 16 -4.09 11.55 16.76
CA LEU A 16 -4.79 10.54 17.54
C LEU A 16 -4.24 10.52 18.97
N ASP A 17 -5.13 10.69 19.92
CA ASP A 17 -4.83 10.64 21.36
C ASP A 17 -5.23 9.28 21.93
N ASN A 18 -4.56 8.88 23.02
CA ASN A 18 -4.92 7.70 23.81
C ASN A 18 -4.88 6.36 23.05
N VAL A 19 -4.10 6.25 21.98
CA VAL A 19 -3.88 4.97 21.29
C VAL A 19 -3.14 4.01 22.25
N PRO A 20 -3.66 2.80 22.52
CA PRO A 20 -3.00 1.84 23.40
C PRO A 20 -1.58 1.47 22.90
N PRO A 21 -0.57 1.32 23.77
CA PRO A 21 0.80 0.98 23.33
C PRO A 21 0.90 -0.36 22.60
N SER A 22 0.03 -1.30 22.91
CA SER A 22 -0.03 -2.63 22.30
C SER A 22 -0.87 -2.70 21.03
N HIS A 23 -1.50 -1.56 20.64
CA HIS A 23 -2.35 -1.51 19.45
C HIS A 23 -1.53 -1.68 18.18
N THR A 24 -1.91 -2.63 17.34
CA THR A 24 -1.27 -2.81 16.03
C THR A 24 -1.73 -1.73 15.06
N LEU A 25 -0.96 -1.51 14.02
CA LEU A 25 -1.35 -0.62 12.94
C LEU A 25 -2.59 -1.15 12.19
N LEU A 26 -2.74 -2.47 12.10
CA LEU A 26 -3.92 -3.11 11.51
C LEU A 26 -5.19 -2.78 12.27
N GLU A 27 -5.19 -2.96 13.61
CA GLU A 27 -6.31 -2.62 14.48
C GLU A 27 -6.66 -1.14 14.37
N LEU A 28 -5.66 -0.24 14.47
CA LEU A 28 -5.86 1.20 14.28
C LEU A 28 -6.55 1.53 12.95
N LEU A 29 -6.06 0.95 11.85
CA LEU A 29 -6.60 1.23 10.52
C LEU A 29 -8.03 0.70 10.35
N ARG A 30 -8.29 -0.53 10.78
CA ARG A 30 -9.58 -1.18 10.55
C ARG A 30 -10.66 -0.78 11.55
N GLU A 31 -10.31 -0.76 12.83
CA GLU A 31 -11.28 -0.60 13.92
C GLU A 31 -11.51 0.86 14.27
N ASP A 32 -10.43 1.67 14.36
CA ASP A 32 -10.57 3.06 14.75
C ASP A 32 -10.81 3.98 13.54
N LEU A 33 -10.16 3.71 12.40
CA LEU A 33 -10.24 4.56 11.21
C LEU A 33 -11.14 4.04 10.10
N GLY A 34 -11.69 2.83 10.22
CA GLY A 34 -12.62 2.25 9.27
C GLY A 34 -12.02 1.88 7.90
N CYS A 35 -10.70 1.76 7.80
CA CYS A 35 -9.98 1.44 6.57
C CYS A 35 -10.07 -0.06 6.25
N THR A 36 -11.22 -0.52 5.77
CA THR A 36 -11.52 -1.95 5.58
C THR A 36 -10.88 -2.56 4.33
N ALA A 37 -10.29 -1.76 3.45
CA ALA A 37 -9.46 -2.28 2.36
C ALA A 37 -8.23 -3.01 2.90
N VAL A 38 -7.67 -2.60 4.02
CA VAL A 38 -6.60 -3.33 4.71
C VAL A 38 -7.19 -4.62 5.28
N LYS A 39 -6.75 -5.79 4.79
CA LYS A 39 -7.35 -7.08 5.15
C LYS A 39 -6.58 -7.78 6.27
N GLU A 40 -7.31 -8.46 7.16
CA GLU A 40 -6.74 -9.34 8.16
C GLU A 40 -6.82 -10.78 7.69
N GLY A 41 -5.66 -11.40 7.37
CA GLY A 41 -5.56 -12.78 6.94
C GLY A 41 -4.94 -13.67 8.02
N CYS A 42 -3.63 -13.59 8.18
CA CYS A 42 -2.88 -14.44 9.13
C CYS A 42 -2.68 -13.81 10.51
N ASN A 43 -2.65 -12.50 10.60
CA ASN A 43 -2.35 -11.69 11.79
C ASN A 43 -0.97 -12.00 12.46
N GLU A 44 -0.03 -12.52 11.65
CA GLU A 44 1.31 -12.92 12.10
C GLU A 44 2.44 -12.46 11.15
N GLY A 45 2.11 -11.58 10.19
CA GLY A 45 3.10 -10.98 9.29
C GLY A 45 3.50 -11.82 8.08
N ASP A 46 2.80 -12.92 7.76
CA ASP A 46 3.17 -13.87 6.72
C ASP A 46 2.45 -13.64 5.38
N CYS A 47 1.13 -13.48 5.39
CA CYS A 47 0.33 -13.54 4.16
C CYS A 47 0.29 -12.25 3.32
N GLY A 48 0.68 -11.11 3.86
CA GLY A 48 0.70 -9.82 3.18
C GLY A 48 -0.68 -9.20 2.85
N ALA A 49 -1.80 -9.77 3.29
CA ALA A 49 -3.13 -9.21 3.05
C ALA A 49 -3.33 -7.84 3.73
N CYS A 50 -2.60 -7.58 4.81
CA CYS A 50 -2.59 -6.34 5.59
C CYS A 50 -1.51 -5.34 5.15
N THR A 51 -0.87 -5.52 4.01
CA THR A 51 0.19 -4.62 3.54
C THR A 51 -0.32 -3.19 3.37
N VAL A 52 0.44 -2.26 3.93
CA VAL A 52 0.31 -0.80 3.75
C VAL A 52 1.65 -0.23 3.34
N VAL A 53 1.68 1.02 2.87
CA VAL A 53 2.93 1.68 2.50
C VAL A 53 3.21 2.82 3.45
N LEU A 54 4.43 2.84 3.97
CA LEU A 54 4.97 3.95 4.74
C LEU A 54 5.91 4.79 3.89
N GLY A 55 5.80 6.10 4.01
CA GLY A 55 6.72 7.07 3.47
C GLY A 55 7.61 7.62 4.57
N GLU A 56 8.90 7.37 4.45
CA GLU A 56 9.94 7.87 5.33
C GLU A 56 10.79 8.91 4.62
N ALA A 57 11.08 10.04 5.28
CA ALA A 57 12.03 11.01 4.75
C ALA A 57 13.44 10.43 4.85
N ASP A 58 14.12 10.31 3.72
CA ASP A 58 15.48 9.81 3.62
C ASP A 58 16.30 10.75 2.71
N GLN A 59 17.28 11.45 3.27
CA GLN A 59 18.18 12.36 2.56
C GLN A 59 17.47 13.39 1.64
N GLY A 60 16.33 13.91 2.09
CA GLY A 60 15.53 14.89 1.34
C GLY A 60 14.63 14.27 0.25
N GLN A 61 14.55 12.95 0.18
CA GLN A 61 13.64 12.20 -0.67
C GLN A 61 12.66 11.39 0.18
N LEU A 62 11.55 11.00 -0.42
CA LEU A 62 10.59 10.10 0.20
C LEU A 62 10.91 8.65 -0.23
N ARG A 63 11.14 7.78 0.75
CA ARG A 63 11.32 6.35 0.54
C ARG A 63 10.03 5.61 0.89
N PHE A 64 9.53 4.81 -0.03
CA PHE A 64 8.31 4.02 0.14
C PHE A 64 8.64 2.61 0.62
N ARG A 65 8.00 2.18 1.71
CA ARG A 65 8.21 0.85 2.29
C ARG A 65 6.89 0.12 2.47
N ALA A 66 6.72 -1.00 1.78
CA ALA A 66 5.63 -1.92 2.04
C ALA A 66 5.88 -2.65 3.36
N VAL A 67 4.89 -2.65 4.26
CA VAL A 67 4.99 -3.26 5.59
C VAL A 67 3.69 -3.98 5.94
N ASN A 68 3.79 -5.07 6.72
CA ASN A 68 2.64 -5.79 7.25
C ASN A 68 2.12 -5.06 8.50
N SER A 69 0.92 -4.49 8.41
CA SER A 69 0.32 -3.71 9.49
C SER A 69 -0.06 -4.54 10.73
N CYS A 70 -0.27 -5.85 10.58
CA CYS A 70 -0.67 -6.72 11.69
C CYS A 70 0.43 -6.96 12.74
N ILE A 71 1.71 -6.83 12.36
CA ILE A 71 2.85 -6.98 13.27
C ILE A 71 3.56 -5.64 13.56
N ARG A 72 3.04 -4.54 13.04
CA ARG A 72 3.57 -3.20 13.25
C ARG A 72 2.73 -2.46 14.30
N MET A 73 3.40 -1.89 15.30
CA MET A 73 2.71 -1.10 16.33
C MET A 73 2.23 0.24 15.78
N ALA A 74 1.03 0.67 16.18
CA ALA A 74 0.43 1.94 15.75
C ALA A 74 1.33 3.15 16.04
N HIS A 75 1.97 3.19 17.21
CA HIS A 75 2.87 4.28 17.58
C HIS A 75 4.11 4.43 16.68
N SER A 76 4.50 3.37 15.96
CA SER A 76 5.69 3.38 15.11
C SER A 76 5.55 4.20 13.83
N VAL A 77 4.33 4.63 13.48
CA VAL A 77 4.09 5.48 12.29
C VAL A 77 4.08 6.98 12.62
N ASN A 78 4.41 7.33 13.87
CA ASN A 78 4.46 8.73 14.27
C ASN A 78 5.45 9.53 13.42
N ASN A 79 5.01 10.67 12.89
CA ASN A 79 5.73 11.54 11.94
C ASN A 79 6.05 10.91 10.57
N MET A 80 5.35 9.87 10.16
CA MET A 80 5.46 9.26 8.83
C MET A 80 4.27 9.62 7.95
N ALA A 81 4.37 9.32 6.67
CA ALA A 81 3.23 9.23 5.78
C ALA A 81 2.83 7.76 5.60
N LEU A 82 1.53 7.50 5.48
CA LEU A 82 0.95 6.17 5.34
C LEU A 82 -0.09 6.18 4.23
N TRP A 83 -0.06 5.16 3.39
CA TRP A 83 -1.07 4.91 2.36
C TRP A 83 -1.64 3.51 2.47
N THR A 84 -2.95 3.43 2.25
CA THR A 84 -3.70 2.19 2.01
C THR A 84 -4.20 2.18 0.57
N ALA A 85 -4.73 1.06 0.10
CA ALA A 85 -5.26 0.95 -1.26
C ALA A 85 -6.41 1.93 -1.57
N GLU A 86 -7.04 2.49 -0.54
CA GLU A 86 -8.09 3.50 -0.65
C GLU A 86 -7.53 4.92 -0.88
N ASP A 87 -6.25 5.15 -0.55
CA ASP A 87 -5.65 6.49 -0.56
C ASP A 87 -4.91 6.82 -1.86
N ILE A 88 -4.56 5.81 -2.66
CA ILE A 88 -3.69 6.00 -3.83
C ILE A 88 -4.44 6.41 -5.10
N ALA A 89 -5.75 6.21 -5.17
CA ALA A 89 -6.55 6.65 -6.31
C ALA A 89 -6.61 8.18 -6.34
N PRO A 90 -6.32 8.82 -7.49
CA PRO A 90 -6.46 10.26 -7.62
C PRO A 90 -7.90 10.69 -7.37
N LYS A 91 -8.09 11.66 -6.48
CA LYS A 91 -9.39 12.28 -6.22
C LYS A 91 -9.58 13.46 -7.16
N ASP A 92 -9.99 13.21 -8.38
CA ASP A 92 -10.36 14.30 -9.26
C ASP A 92 -11.78 14.76 -8.94
N VAL A 93 -11.86 15.69 -7.99
CA VAL A 93 -13.14 16.30 -7.55
C VAL A 93 -13.80 17.11 -8.67
N ALA A 94 -13.05 17.54 -9.68
CA ALA A 94 -13.55 18.39 -10.76
C ALA A 94 -14.25 17.60 -11.87
N SER A 95 -13.80 16.38 -12.16
CA SER A 95 -14.36 15.57 -13.26
C SER A 95 -15.44 14.60 -12.81
N GLY A 96 -15.57 14.33 -11.49
CA GLY A 96 -16.49 13.31 -10.96
C GLY A 96 -16.16 11.89 -11.44
N SER A 97 -14.99 11.68 -12.03
CA SER A 97 -14.53 10.37 -12.49
C SER A 97 -13.58 9.78 -11.45
N ASP A 98 -13.91 8.59 -10.98
CA ASP A 98 -13.00 7.78 -10.16
C ASP A 98 -11.88 7.27 -11.08
N THR A 99 -10.79 8.04 -11.17
CA THR A 99 -9.61 7.59 -11.88
C THR A 99 -8.82 6.64 -10.97
N LEU A 100 -8.46 5.47 -11.49
CA LEU A 100 -7.61 4.52 -10.77
C LEU A 100 -6.15 4.98 -10.81
N HIS A 101 -5.41 4.64 -9.76
CA HIS A 101 -3.94 4.74 -9.80
C HIS A 101 -3.40 3.73 -10.85
N PRO A 102 -2.30 4.02 -11.58
CA PRO A 102 -1.74 3.10 -12.58
C PRO A 102 -1.56 1.66 -12.08
N VAL A 103 -1.20 1.47 -10.83
CA VAL A 103 -1.10 0.13 -10.20
C VAL A 103 -2.46 -0.58 -10.14
N GLN A 104 -3.51 0.13 -9.78
CA GLN A 104 -4.87 -0.44 -9.74
C GLN A 104 -5.36 -0.75 -11.15
N GLU A 105 -5.12 0.16 -12.09
CA GLU A 105 -5.47 0.00 -13.50
C GLU A 105 -4.78 -1.22 -14.12
N ALA A 106 -3.48 -1.40 -13.90
CA ALA A 106 -2.73 -2.55 -14.40
C ALA A 106 -3.30 -3.88 -13.87
N LEU A 107 -3.66 -3.95 -12.59
CA LEU A 107 -4.28 -5.14 -12.01
C LEU A 107 -5.65 -5.44 -12.63
N VAL A 108 -6.44 -4.41 -12.96
CA VAL A 108 -7.74 -4.55 -13.65
C VAL A 108 -7.52 -5.07 -15.06
N GLN A 109 -6.63 -4.45 -15.83
CA GLN A 109 -6.37 -4.82 -17.24
C GLN A 109 -5.81 -6.22 -17.38
N CYS A 110 -4.98 -6.67 -16.43
CA CYS A 110 -4.43 -8.03 -16.42
C CYS A 110 -5.35 -9.06 -15.76
N HIS A 111 -6.57 -8.70 -15.35
CA HIS A 111 -7.50 -9.58 -14.62
C HIS A 111 -6.84 -10.24 -13.39
N ALA A 112 -6.04 -9.49 -12.67
CA ALA A 112 -5.18 -9.96 -11.60
C ALA A 112 -5.89 -10.15 -10.25
N SER A 113 -7.22 -10.08 -10.22
CA SER A 113 -8.05 -10.28 -9.03
C SER A 113 -9.16 -11.27 -9.31
N GLN A 114 -9.45 -12.18 -8.35
CA GLN A 114 -10.59 -13.09 -8.38
C GLN A 114 -11.48 -12.88 -7.16
N CYS A 115 -11.18 -13.50 -6.00
CA CYS A 115 -11.97 -13.26 -4.79
C CYS A 115 -11.76 -11.86 -4.18
N GLY A 116 -10.67 -11.18 -4.53
CA GLY A 116 -10.35 -9.81 -4.13
C GLY A 116 -9.70 -9.67 -2.74
N PHE A 117 -9.63 -10.72 -1.93
CA PHE A 117 -9.14 -10.61 -0.55
C PHE A 117 -7.68 -10.20 -0.44
N CYS A 118 -6.78 -10.78 -1.24
CA CYS A 118 -5.36 -10.44 -1.25
C CYS A 118 -5.04 -9.18 -2.09
N THR A 119 -5.98 -8.74 -2.93
CA THR A 119 -5.74 -7.69 -3.93
C THR A 119 -5.25 -6.38 -3.32
N PRO A 120 -5.84 -5.84 -2.24
CA PRO A 120 -5.33 -4.60 -1.64
C PRO A 120 -3.88 -4.70 -1.16
N GLY A 121 -3.47 -5.85 -0.62
CA GLY A 121 -2.08 -6.10 -0.22
C GLY A 121 -1.13 -6.06 -1.41
N PHE A 122 -1.48 -6.72 -2.53
CA PHE A 122 -0.70 -6.65 -3.77
C PHE A 122 -0.66 -5.24 -4.35
N VAL A 123 -1.77 -4.51 -4.31
CA VAL A 123 -1.82 -3.09 -4.72
C VAL A 123 -0.76 -2.28 -3.98
N MET A 124 -0.65 -2.46 -2.66
CA MET A 124 0.28 -1.67 -1.86
C MET A 124 1.74 -2.09 -2.08
N SER A 125 2.04 -3.38 -2.24
CA SER A 125 3.39 -3.83 -2.58
C SER A 125 3.82 -3.34 -3.96
N LEU A 126 2.95 -3.43 -4.96
CA LEU A 126 3.17 -2.88 -6.30
C LEU A 126 3.34 -1.35 -6.28
N PHE A 127 2.56 -0.64 -5.46
CA PHE A 127 2.68 0.80 -5.30
C PHE A 127 4.05 1.20 -4.76
N ALA A 128 4.54 0.56 -3.69
CA ALA A 128 5.87 0.83 -3.15
C ALA A 128 6.97 0.55 -4.18
N MET A 129 6.89 -0.57 -4.90
CA MET A 129 7.83 -0.93 -5.96
C MET A 129 7.81 0.12 -7.09
N TYR A 130 6.63 0.48 -7.59
CA TYR A 130 6.45 1.48 -8.65
C TYR A 130 7.07 2.82 -8.27
N GLN A 131 6.78 3.32 -7.07
CA GLN A 131 7.31 4.59 -6.59
C GLN A 131 8.84 4.56 -6.42
N ASN A 132 9.40 3.46 -5.94
CA ASN A 132 10.83 3.35 -5.69
C ASN A 132 11.67 3.15 -6.97
N HIS A 133 11.13 2.48 -7.98
CA HIS A 133 11.85 2.13 -9.21
C HIS A 133 11.57 3.11 -10.36
N THR A 134 10.32 3.34 -10.69
CA THR A 134 9.93 4.21 -11.79
C THR A 134 10.38 5.66 -11.54
N SER A 135 10.33 6.14 -10.30
CA SER A 135 10.83 7.47 -9.94
C SER A 135 12.32 7.66 -10.20
N LYS A 136 13.07 6.57 -10.27
CA LYS A 136 14.50 6.55 -10.55
C LYS A 136 14.84 6.17 -12.00
N GLY A 137 13.83 5.98 -12.85
CA GLY A 137 14.00 5.53 -14.24
C GLY A 137 14.47 4.07 -14.34
N HIS A 138 14.26 3.26 -13.30
CA HIS A 138 14.63 1.85 -13.32
C HIS A 138 13.46 1.00 -13.82
N ALA A 139 13.76 0.09 -14.75
CA ALA A 139 12.79 -0.86 -15.28
C ALA A 139 12.34 -1.88 -14.22
N ILE A 140 11.07 -2.30 -14.32
CA ILE A 140 10.50 -3.33 -13.47
C ILE A 140 10.58 -4.68 -14.20
N SER A 141 11.65 -5.44 -13.94
CA SER A 141 11.77 -6.79 -14.49
C SER A 141 10.82 -7.78 -13.78
N ARG A 142 10.57 -8.91 -14.42
CA ARG A 142 9.74 -9.96 -13.81
C ARG A 142 10.38 -10.54 -12.56
N GLU A 143 11.70 -10.67 -12.53
CA GLU A 143 12.48 -11.15 -11.38
C GLU A 143 12.37 -10.17 -10.21
N LEU A 144 12.48 -8.87 -10.48
CA LEU A 144 12.27 -7.83 -9.48
C LEU A 144 10.85 -7.92 -8.90
N ALA A 145 9.83 -8.01 -9.77
CA ALA A 145 8.45 -8.13 -9.34
C ALA A 145 8.22 -9.38 -8.46
N GLN A 146 8.83 -10.53 -8.81
CA GLN A 146 8.75 -11.75 -8.00
C GLN A 146 9.37 -11.55 -6.61
N GLN A 147 10.50 -10.85 -6.51
CA GLN A 147 11.17 -10.56 -5.24
C GLN A 147 10.35 -9.61 -4.38
N GLU A 148 9.92 -8.48 -4.93
CA GLU A 148 9.17 -7.44 -4.20
C GLU A 148 7.77 -7.92 -3.76
N LEU A 149 7.15 -8.85 -4.50
CA LEU A 149 5.84 -9.40 -4.19
C LEU A 149 5.90 -10.71 -3.39
N SER A 150 7.07 -11.22 -3.06
CA SER A 150 7.24 -12.52 -2.36
C SER A 150 6.56 -12.60 -1.00
N GLY A 151 6.33 -11.45 -0.35
CA GLY A 151 5.62 -11.35 0.92
C GLY A 151 4.08 -11.33 0.82
N ASN A 152 3.50 -11.48 -0.39
CA ASN A 152 2.06 -11.48 -0.60
C ASN A 152 1.57 -12.82 -1.13
N LEU A 153 0.59 -13.43 -0.45
CA LEU A 153 0.03 -14.73 -0.81
C LEU A 153 -1.33 -14.58 -1.51
N CYS A 154 -1.51 -15.35 -2.58
CA CYS A 154 -2.77 -15.48 -3.30
C CYS A 154 -3.07 -16.94 -3.61
N ARG A 155 -4.28 -17.41 -3.29
CA ARG A 155 -4.71 -18.78 -3.58
C ARG A 155 -5.46 -18.93 -4.92
N CYS A 156 -5.96 -17.82 -5.46
CA CYS A 156 -6.90 -17.86 -6.59
C CYS A 156 -6.22 -17.73 -7.97
N THR A 157 -5.33 -16.72 -8.13
CA THR A 157 -4.87 -16.26 -9.46
C THR A 157 -3.71 -17.06 -10.04
N GLY A 158 -2.98 -17.82 -9.23
CA GLY A 158 -1.73 -18.45 -9.62
C GLY A 158 -0.59 -17.46 -9.89
N TYR A 159 -0.71 -16.21 -9.40
CA TYR A 159 0.28 -15.12 -9.45
C TYR A 159 0.60 -14.56 -10.84
N ARG A 160 0.46 -15.33 -11.92
CA ARG A 160 0.85 -14.91 -13.26
C ARG A 160 0.25 -13.57 -13.68
N PRO A 161 -1.07 -13.33 -13.59
CA PRO A 161 -1.66 -12.04 -13.97
C PRO A 161 -1.21 -10.88 -13.08
N ILE A 162 -0.85 -11.14 -11.82
CA ILE A 162 -0.31 -10.12 -10.92
C ILE A 162 1.11 -9.71 -11.37
N LEU A 163 1.95 -10.67 -11.76
CA LEU A 163 3.28 -10.40 -12.30
C LEU A 163 3.22 -9.72 -13.67
N ASP A 164 2.24 -10.07 -14.50
CA ASP A 164 2.01 -9.41 -15.78
C ASP A 164 1.60 -7.94 -15.56
N ALA A 165 0.75 -7.66 -14.56
CA ALA A 165 0.42 -6.29 -14.14
C ALA A 165 1.64 -5.50 -13.66
N ALA A 166 2.53 -6.14 -12.88
CA ALA A 166 3.77 -5.52 -12.44
C ALA A 166 4.67 -5.09 -13.62
N GLN A 167 4.80 -5.94 -14.64
CA GLN A 167 5.57 -5.62 -15.86
C GLN A 167 4.92 -4.51 -16.68
N MET A 168 3.59 -4.42 -16.70
CA MET A 168 2.87 -3.36 -17.38
C MET A 168 3.20 -1.97 -16.82
N LEU A 169 3.51 -1.87 -15.52
CA LEU A 169 3.86 -0.62 -14.86
C LEU A 169 5.15 0.01 -15.37
N ASP A 170 6.04 -0.76 -15.99
CA ASP A 170 7.30 -0.26 -16.55
C ASP A 170 7.08 0.74 -17.70
N ALA A 171 5.99 0.60 -18.43
CA ALA A 171 5.66 1.44 -19.58
C ALA A 171 4.81 2.67 -19.21
N LEU A 172 4.37 2.81 -17.96
CA LEU A 172 3.45 3.87 -17.54
C LEU A 172 4.22 5.07 -16.94
N PRO A 173 3.76 6.31 -17.22
CA PRO A 173 4.35 7.50 -16.61
C PRO A 173 4.13 7.50 -15.09
N LEU A 174 5.06 8.13 -14.36
CA LEU A 174 4.91 8.36 -12.92
C LEU A 174 3.60 9.09 -12.62
N ALA A 175 2.73 8.45 -11.86
CA ALA A 175 1.60 9.12 -11.25
C ALA A 175 2.11 10.04 -10.13
N GLN A 176 1.76 11.32 -10.21
CA GLN A 176 2.06 12.27 -9.14
C GLN A 176 1.23 11.90 -7.91
N LEU A 177 1.90 11.71 -6.77
CA LEU A 177 1.24 11.72 -5.47
C LEU A 177 0.90 13.15 -5.14
N MET A 178 -0.35 13.50 -5.21
CA MET A 178 -0.84 14.79 -4.73
C MET A 178 -1.07 14.76 -3.24
#